data_a749bab7c8dcad9b45e8957b35a27544
#
_entry.id   a749bab7c8dcad9b45e8957b35a27544
#
_cell.length_a   1.000
_cell.length_b   1.000
_cell.length_c   1.000
_cell.angle_alpha   90.00
_cell.angle_beta   90.00
_cell.angle_gamma   90.00
#
_symmetry.space_group_name_H-M   'P 1'
#
loop_
_entity.id
_entity.type
_entity.pdbx_description
1 polymer ?
#
loop_
_entity_poly.entity_id
_entity_poly.type
_entity_poly.pdbx_seq_one_letter_code
_entity_poly.pdbx_strand_id
1 'polypeptide(L)'
;MPFNIYKKISKNISEDGMIVSSSVFLVRSLVGKIDFSRPLRILEIGSGKGAFTKELIRGMSETSTLDVADIKSEYNPWINKLIAANPDRQITLYNCCVTELLQDADKYDVIVSSLPLKNFENPDDSNAFLSKVIASFKHSLKPGGLYLQYQYFMSNKGDIERIFGKAMNDVSFVPLNILPAFVYSMIK
;
A
#
# COMPACT_ATOMS: atom_id res chain seq x y z
N MET A 1 13.42 20.16 -3.90
CA MET A 1 14.34 19.33 -3.09
C MET A 1 13.74 18.01 -2.60
N PRO A 2 12.93 17.27 -3.36
CA PRO A 2 12.39 15.97 -2.88
C PRO A 2 13.34 14.79 -3.14
N PHE A 3 14.21 14.87 -4.15
CA PHE A 3 15.03 13.75 -4.61
C PHE A 3 16.02 13.17 -3.58
N ASN A 4 16.53 13.98 -2.67
CA ASN A 4 17.48 13.53 -1.64
C ASN A 4 16.84 12.71 -0.50
N ILE A 5 15.57 12.98 -0.17
CA ILE A 5 14.82 12.23 0.84
C ILE A 5 14.54 10.82 0.33
N TYR A 6 14.16 10.69 -0.95
CA TYR A 6 13.91 9.38 -1.59
C TYR A 6 15.16 8.50 -1.63
N LYS A 7 16.34 9.10 -1.90
CA LYS A 7 17.61 8.38 -1.92
C LYS A 7 17.98 7.85 -0.53
N LYS A 8 17.72 8.62 0.52
CA LYS A 8 17.96 8.21 1.92
C LYS A 8 16.98 7.10 2.36
N ILE A 9 15.71 7.21 2.00
CA ILE A 9 14.67 6.21 2.28
C ILE A 9 14.97 4.90 1.53
N SER A 10 15.29 4.98 0.24
CA SER A 10 15.65 3.81 -0.58
C SER A 10 16.90 3.10 -0.04
N LYS A 11 17.90 3.84 0.44
CA LYS A 11 19.12 3.28 1.01
C LYS A 11 18.84 2.52 2.32
N ASN A 12 18.03 3.10 3.21
CA ASN A 12 17.68 2.44 4.48
C ASN A 12 16.85 1.16 4.27
N ILE A 13 15.94 1.15 3.28
CA ILE A 13 15.16 -0.04 2.94
C ILE A 13 16.04 -1.17 2.38
N SER A 14 17.13 -0.83 1.66
CA SER A 14 18.05 -1.82 1.09
C SER A 14 19.08 -2.33 2.09
N GLU A 15 19.50 -1.49 3.05
CA GLU A 15 20.52 -1.86 4.05
C GLU A 15 19.95 -2.69 5.20
N ASP A 16 18.67 -2.51 5.57
CA ASP A 16 18.06 -3.26 6.68
C ASP A 16 17.59 -4.68 6.33
N GLY A 17 17.79 -5.14 5.09
CA GLY A 17 17.55 -6.54 4.70
C GLY A 17 16.11 -7.05 4.91
N MET A 18 15.15 -6.19 5.26
CA MET A 18 13.78 -6.56 5.63
C MET A 18 12.82 -6.63 4.44
N ILE A 19 13.29 -7.02 3.25
CA ILE A 19 12.37 -7.46 2.20
C ILE A 19 12.03 -8.93 2.46
N VAL A 20 11.38 -9.17 3.56
CA VAL A 20 10.78 -10.46 3.84
C VAL A 20 9.54 -10.57 2.96
N SER A 21 9.52 -11.57 2.09
CA SER A 21 8.32 -11.88 1.29
C SER A 21 7.12 -12.04 2.21
N SER A 22 6.05 -11.26 1.95
CA SER A 22 4.81 -11.35 2.73
C SER A 22 4.29 -12.78 2.71
N SER A 23 4.01 -13.34 3.89
CA SER A 23 3.49 -14.70 3.98
C SER A 23 2.08 -14.77 3.40
N VAL A 24 1.67 -15.97 3.03
CA VAL A 24 0.30 -16.24 2.56
C VAL A 24 -0.75 -15.83 3.59
N PHE A 25 -0.41 -15.92 4.87
CA PHE A 25 -1.31 -15.52 5.97
C PHE A 25 -1.49 -14.01 6.04
N LEU A 26 -0.41 -13.23 5.87
CA LEU A 26 -0.47 -11.77 5.82
C LEU A 26 -1.28 -11.30 4.62
N VAL A 27 -0.99 -11.85 3.44
CA VAL A 27 -1.70 -11.53 2.20
C VAL A 27 -3.20 -11.80 2.34
N ARG A 28 -3.58 -12.98 2.85
CA ARG A 28 -4.99 -13.35 3.06
C ARG A 28 -5.66 -12.47 4.12
N SER A 29 -4.98 -12.15 5.21
CA SER A 29 -5.52 -11.29 6.27
C SER A 29 -5.83 -9.88 5.75
N LEU A 30 -4.99 -9.35 4.85
CA LEU A 30 -5.16 -8.03 4.28
C LEU A 30 -6.18 -8.04 3.14
N VAL A 31 -5.99 -8.90 2.14
CA VAL A 31 -6.85 -8.95 0.94
C VAL A 31 -8.26 -9.44 1.27
N GLY A 32 -8.40 -10.31 2.28
CA GLY A 32 -9.69 -10.79 2.78
C GLY A 32 -10.60 -9.71 3.40
N LYS A 33 -10.08 -8.49 3.61
CA LYS A 33 -10.88 -7.34 4.06
C LYS A 33 -11.56 -6.59 2.90
N ILE A 34 -11.22 -6.91 1.66
CA ILE A 34 -11.76 -6.26 0.46
C ILE A 34 -13.01 -7.01 0.02
N ASP A 35 -14.11 -6.28 -0.12
CA ASP A 35 -15.33 -6.79 -0.73
C ASP A 35 -15.25 -6.67 -2.26
N PHE A 36 -14.96 -7.79 -2.92
CA PHE A 36 -14.86 -7.88 -4.39
C PHE A 36 -16.21 -8.15 -5.09
N SER A 37 -17.34 -8.06 -4.39
CA SER A 37 -18.68 -8.33 -4.96
C SER A 37 -19.10 -7.34 -6.04
N ARG A 38 -18.42 -6.20 -6.15
CA ARG A 38 -18.66 -5.15 -7.14
C ARG A 38 -17.36 -4.75 -7.85
N PRO A 39 -17.45 -4.08 -9.02
CA PRO A 39 -16.27 -3.47 -9.64
C PRO A 39 -15.59 -2.46 -8.72
N LEU A 40 -14.27 -2.55 -8.63
CA LEU A 40 -13.44 -1.69 -7.78
C LEU A 40 -12.33 -1.03 -8.60
N ARG A 41 -12.00 0.19 -8.25
CA ARG A 41 -10.74 0.81 -8.61
C ARG A 41 -9.76 0.69 -7.45
N ILE A 42 -8.74 -0.15 -7.63
CA ILE A 42 -7.79 -0.54 -6.59
C ILE A 42 -6.43 0.08 -6.89
N LEU A 43 -5.76 0.57 -5.85
CA LEU A 43 -4.35 0.95 -5.91
C LEU A 43 -3.55 0.09 -4.93
N GLU A 44 -2.49 -0.53 -5.42
CA GLU A 44 -1.44 -1.17 -4.62
C GLU A 44 -0.18 -0.31 -4.63
N ILE A 45 0.38 -0.03 -3.44
CA ILE A 45 1.58 0.78 -3.27
C ILE A 45 2.65 -0.03 -2.55
N GLY A 46 3.85 -0.09 -3.15
CA GLY A 46 4.95 -0.92 -2.67
C GLY A 46 4.75 -2.38 -3.02
N SER A 47 4.51 -2.66 -4.30
CA SER A 47 4.15 -4.01 -4.79
C SER A 47 5.26 -5.05 -4.60
N GLY A 48 6.54 -4.62 -4.59
CA GLY A 48 7.67 -5.52 -4.54
C GLY A 48 7.58 -6.60 -5.63
N LYS A 49 7.72 -7.86 -5.23
CA LYS A 49 7.61 -9.01 -6.17
C LYS A 49 6.17 -9.45 -6.45
N GLY A 50 5.16 -8.67 -6.05
CA GLY A 50 3.76 -8.88 -6.42
C GLY A 50 3.00 -9.90 -5.57
N ALA A 51 3.35 -10.07 -4.30
CA ALA A 51 2.64 -11.00 -3.42
C ALA A 51 1.16 -10.59 -3.21
N PHE A 52 0.90 -9.31 -2.94
CA PHE A 52 -0.46 -8.78 -2.85
C PHE A 52 -1.08 -8.62 -4.24
N THR A 53 -0.32 -8.13 -5.23
CA THR A 53 -0.76 -7.98 -6.63
C THR A 53 -1.44 -9.24 -7.14
N LYS A 54 -0.81 -10.40 -6.93
CA LYS A 54 -1.35 -11.71 -7.35
C LYS A 54 -2.73 -12.01 -6.76
N GLU A 55 -2.92 -11.76 -5.46
CA GLU A 55 -4.21 -12.04 -4.81
C GLU A 55 -5.26 -10.96 -5.11
N LEU A 56 -4.85 -9.71 -5.35
CA LEU A 56 -5.74 -8.65 -5.82
C LEU A 56 -6.28 -8.99 -7.22
N ILE A 57 -5.42 -9.42 -8.15
CA ILE A 57 -5.82 -9.88 -9.50
C ILE A 57 -6.80 -11.05 -9.41
N ARG A 58 -6.56 -11.99 -8.49
CA ARG A 58 -7.43 -13.15 -8.30
C ARG A 58 -8.81 -12.79 -7.78
N GLY A 59 -8.91 -11.78 -6.90
CA GLY A 59 -10.16 -11.35 -6.30
C GLY A 59 -10.98 -10.39 -7.16
N MET A 60 -10.31 -9.52 -7.96
CA MET A 60 -10.99 -8.46 -8.71
C MET A 60 -11.85 -9.00 -9.86
N SER A 61 -12.95 -8.32 -10.15
CA SER A 61 -13.78 -8.59 -11.35
C SER A 61 -13.09 -8.11 -12.62
N GLU A 62 -13.57 -8.54 -13.80
CA GLU A 62 -13.03 -8.13 -15.10
C GLU A 62 -13.19 -6.63 -15.36
N THR A 63 -14.22 -6.02 -14.80
CA THR A 63 -14.49 -4.58 -14.90
C THR A 63 -13.82 -3.73 -13.83
N SER A 64 -13.13 -4.36 -12.87
CA SER A 64 -12.28 -3.67 -11.91
C SER A 64 -10.96 -3.22 -12.54
N THR A 65 -10.34 -2.18 -11.96
CA THR A 65 -9.02 -1.72 -12.36
C THR A 65 -8.03 -1.83 -11.21
N LEU A 66 -6.78 -2.20 -11.50
CA LEU A 66 -5.69 -2.27 -10.54
C LEU A 66 -4.51 -1.41 -11.01
N ASP A 67 -4.29 -0.32 -10.30
CA ASP A 67 -3.08 0.47 -10.43
C ASP A 67 -2.04 -0.09 -9.44
N VAL A 68 -0.86 -0.49 -9.92
CA VAL A 68 0.25 -1.04 -9.13
C VAL A 68 1.41 -0.06 -9.15
N ALA A 69 1.86 0.40 -8.00
CA ALA A 69 2.92 1.39 -7.89
C ALA A 69 4.09 0.88 -7.04
N ASP A 70 5.30 1.01 -7.58
CA ASP A 70 6.53 0.83 -6.83
C ASP A 70 7.60 1.82 -7.31
N ILE A 71 8.36 2.38 -6.38
CA ILE A 71 9.45 3.29 -6.72
C ILE A 71 10.68 2.54 -7.29
N LYS A 72 10.81 1.25 -6.97
CA LYS A 72 11.93 0.40 -7.38
C LYS A 72 11.60 -0.32 -8.68
N SER A 73 12.18 0.17 -9.79
CA SER A 73 12.01 -0.45 -11.12
C SER A 73 12.55 -1.89 -11.20
N GLU A 74 13.40 -2.30 -10.28
CA GLU A 74 13.90 -3.67 -10.18
C GLU A 74 12.79 -4.72 -10.01
N TYR A 75 11.61 -4.32 -9.51
CA TYR A 75 10.45 -5.21 -9.36
C TYR A 75 9.56 -5.29 -10.60
N ASN A 76 9.72 -4.38 -11.55
CA ASN A 76 8.89 -4.35 -12.77
C ASN A 76 8.82 -5.69 -13.52
N PRO A 77 9.90 -6.51 -13.65
CA PRO A 77 9.81 -7.79 -14.33
C PRO A 77 8.80 -8.76 -13.70
N TRP A 78 8.67 -8.77 -12.36
CA TRP A 78 7.68 -9.63 -11.67
C TRP A 78 6.26 -9.17 -11.92
N ILE A 79 6.02 -7.86 -11.84
CA ILE A 79 4.70 -7.27 -12.07
C ILE A 79 4.29 -7.41 -13.53
N ASN A 80 5.18 -7.14 -14.48
CA ASN A 80 4.92 -7.33 -15.91
C ASN A 80 4.59 -8.79 -16.25
N LYS A 81 5.22 -9.76 -15.57
CA LYS A 81 4.87 -11.19 -15.73
C LYS A 81 3.44 -11.47 -15.24
N LEU A 82 3.01 -10.86 -14.13
CA LEU A 82 1.64 -10.99 -13.66
C LEU A 82 0.64 -10.36 -14.62
N ILE A 83 0.94 -9.17 -15.15
CA ILE A 83 0.11 -8.48 -16.15
C ILE A 83 -0.03 -9.34 -17.40
N ALA A 84 1.09 -9.84 -17.95
CA ALA A 84 1.09 -10.69 -19.14
C ALA A 84 0.33 -12.01 -18.95
N ALA A 85 0.30 -12.56 -17.73
CA ALA A 85 -0.46 -13.76 -17.40
C ALA A 85 -1.97 -13.51 -17.21
N ASN A 86 -2.42 -12.25 -17.19
CA ASN A 86 -3.81 -11.85 -16.97
C ASN A 86 -4.26 -10.78 -17.99
N PRO A 87 -4.25 -11.09 -19.30
CA PRO A 87 -4.49 -10.10 -20.35
C PRO A 87 -5.92 -9.51 -20.32
N ASP A 88 -6.87 -10.23 -19.73
CA ASP A 88 -8.27 -9.79 -19.60
C ASP A 88 -8.50 -8.86 -18.39
N ARG A 89 -7.46 -8.56 -17.60
CA ARG A 89 -7.53 -7.68 -16.43
C ARG A 89 -6.97 -6.30 -16.75
N GLN A 90 -7.62 -5.27 -16.24
CA GLN A 90 -7.17 -3.88 -16.40
C GLN A 90 -6.14 -3.55 -15.31
N ILE A 91 -4.86 -3.77 -15.60
CA ILE A 91 -3.75 -3.56 -14.67
C ILE A 91 -2.75 -2.58 -15.26
N THR A 92 -2.41 -1.54 -14.51
CA THR A 92 -1.41 -0.55 -14.91
C THR A 92 -0.27 -0.50 -13.90
N LEU A 93 0.97 -0.60 -14.37
CA LEU A 93 2.17 -0.47 -13.54
C LEU A 93 2.70 0.96 -13.60
N TYR A 94 2.92 1.56 -12.44
CA TYR A 94 3.53 2.87 -12.25
C TYR A 94 4.86 2.73 -11.53
N ASN A 95 5.92 3.28 -12.13
CA ASN A 95 7.23 3.34 -11.50
C ASN A 95 7.54 4.77 -11.08
N CYS A 96 6.87 5.23 -10.03
CA CYS A 96 6.95 6.60 -9.54
C CYS A 96 6.75 6.67 -8.02
N CYS A 97 6.96 7.86 -7.47
CA CYS A 97 6.62 8.12 -6.09
C CYS A 97 5.11 8.19 -5.88
N VAL A 98 4.65 7.63 -4.77
CA VAL A 98 3.23 7.64 -4.40
C VAL A 98 2.63 9.05 -4.34
N THR A 99 3.39 10.03 -3.89
CA THR A 99 2.92 11.42 -3.82
C THR A 99 2.79 12.10 -5.19
N GLU A 100 3.40 11.55 -6.22
CA GLU A 100 3.24 11.99 -7.61
C GLU A 100 2.01 11.34 -8.25
N LEU A 101 1.72 10.09 -7.87
CA LEU A 101 0.57 9.34 -8.39
C LEU A 101 -0.77 9.83 -7.80
N LEU A 102 -0.78 10.20 -6.51
CA LEU A 102 -1.99 10.51 -5.75
C LEU A 102 -2.34 12.02 -5.80
N GLN A 103 -2.57 12.54 -7.01
CA GLN A 103 -2.98 13.93 -7.22
C GLN A 103 -4.51 14.09 -7.30
N ASP A 104 -5.22 13.04 -7.75
CA ASP A 104 -6.67 13.07 -7.96
C ASP A 104 -7.41 12.74 -6.67
N ALA A 105 -8.42 13.55 -6.32
CA ALA A 105 -9.35 13.25 -5.24
C ALA A 105 -10.31 12.12 -5.61
N ASP A 106 -10.76 11.37 -4.61
CA ASP A 106 -11.88 10.42 -4.71
C ASP A 106 -11.77 9.42 -5.88
N LYS A 107 -10.54 8.98 -6.17
CA LYS A 107 -10.23 8.13 -7.32
C LYS A 107 -10.40 6.65 -7.04
N TYR A 108 -9.96 6.18 -5.86
CA TYR A 108 -9.87 4.76 -5.54
C TYR A 108 -10.93 4.30 -4.56
N ASP A 109 -11.49 3.11 -4.80
CA ASP A 109 -12.35 2.40 -3.86
C ASP A 109 -11.52 1.75 -2.75
N VAL A 110 -10.31 1.25 -3.10
CA VAL A 110 -9.40 0.57 -2.18
C VAL A 110 -7.97 1.03 -2.44
N ILE A 111 -7.24 1.35 -1.37
CA ILE A 111 -5.79 1.55 -1.38
C ILE A 111 -5.16 0.52 -0.45
N VAL A 112 -4.28 -0.32 -1.02
CA VAL A 112 -3.43 -1.27 -0.29
C VAL A 112 -2.02 -0.71 -0.24
N SER A 113 -1.47 -0.50 0.95
CA SER A 113 -0.12 0.02 1.12
C SER A 113 0.77 -0.96 1.86
N SER A 114 1.91 -1.24 1.24
CA SER A 114 3.04 -2.01 1.80
C SER A 114 4.22 -1.11 2.16
N LEU A 115 4.00 0.22 2.21
CA LEU A 115 5.07 1.15 2.53
C LEU A 115 5.50 1.02 4.00
N PRO A 116 6.80 1.00 4.30
CA PRO A 116 7.31 1.02 5.65
C PRO A 116 7.18 2.43 6.23
N LEU A 117 5.98 2.79 6.72
CA LEU A 117 5.67 4.15 7.18
C LEU A 117 6.62 4.63 8.27
N LYS A 118 7.13 3.72 9.11
CA LYS A 118 8.12 4.05 10.14
C LYS A 118 9.38 4.68 9.56
N ASN A 119 9.80 4.30 8.35
CA ASN A 119 10.98 4.87 7.70
C ASN A 119 10.74 6.30 7.17
N PHE A 120 9.49 6.77 7.20
CA PHE A 120 9.11 8.14 6.84
C PHE A 120 9.03 9.08 8.04
N GLU A 121 9.22 8.53 9.25
CA GLU A 121 9.29 9.34 10.46
C GLU A 121 10.54 10.21 10.44
N ASN A 122 10.34 11.49 10.70
CA ASN A 122 11.41 12.45 10.90
C ASN A 122 10.98 13.42 12.01
N PRO A 123 11.39 13.20 13.26
CA PRO A 123 11.03 14.07 14.37
C PRO A 123 11.46 15.53 14.19
N ASP A 124 12.55 15.76 13.43
CA ASP A 124 13.10 17.11 13.22
C ASP A 124 12.15 18.01 12.39
N ASP A 125 11.27 17.41 11.57
CA ASP A 125 10.26 18.12 10.78
C ASP A 125 8.83 17.77 11.18
N SER A 126 8.62 17.26 12.40
CA SER A 126 7.31 16.84 12.91
C SER A 126 6.61 15.81 12.04
N ASN A 127 7.37 14.91 11.41
CA ASN A 127 6.88 13.87 10.50
C ASN A 127 6.10 14.44 9.30
N ALA A 128 6.50 15.61 8.79
CA ALA A 128 5.76 16.29 7.72
C ALA A 128 5.62 15.42 6.46
N PHE A 129 6.67 14.68 6.07
CA PHE A 129 6.60 13.78 4.91
C PHE A 129 5.65 12.61 5.14
N LEU A 130 5.73 11.95 6.30
CA LEU A 130 4.80 10.88 6.69
C LEU A 130 3.35 11.36 6.64
N SER A 131 3.09 12.53 7.23
CA SER A 131 1.75 13.14 7.24
C SER A 131 1.25 13.44 5.83
N LYS A 132 2.12 13.95 4.94
CA LYS A 132 1.79 14.19 3.54
C LYS A 132 1.41 12.89 2.81
N VAL A 133 2.17 11.82 3.00
CA VAL A 133 1.88 10.51 2.38
C VAL A 133 0.54 9.97 2.84
N ILE A 134 0.25 9.96 4.16
CA ILE A 134 -1.03 9.46 4.67
C ILE A 134 -2.20 10.36 4.22
N ALA A 135 -2.00 11.68 4.18
CA ALA A 135 -3.01 12.61 3.69
C ALA A 135 -3.34 12.40 2.21
N SER A 136 -2.33 12.06 1.37
CA SER A 136 -2.57 11.74 -0.03
C SER A 136 -3.39 10.46 -0.22
N PHE A 137 -3.24 9.46 0.65
CA PHE A 137 -4.11 8.27 0.66
C PHE A 137 -5.56 8.65 0.94
N LYS A 138 -5.79 9.41 2.03
CA LYS A 138 -7.13 9.87 2.37
C LYS A 138 -7.73 10.73 1.25
N HIS A 139 -6.95 11.63 0.63
CA HIS A 139 -7.40 12.48 -0.46
C HIS A 139 -7.90 11.65 -1.65
N SER A 140 -7.11 10.67 -2.08
CA SER A 140 -7.41 9.88 -3.28
C SER A 140 -8.40 8.73 -3.06
N LEU A 141 -8.74 8.39 -1.82
CA LEU A 141 -9.84 7.47 -1.53
C LEU A 141 -11.19 8.14 -1.78
N LYS A 142 -12.13 7.42 -2.37
CA LYS A 142 -13.54 7.81 -2.43
C LYS A 142 -14.16 7.89 -1.02
N PRO A 143 -15.23 8.67 -0.83
CA PRO A 143 -16.04 8.54 0.39
C PRO A 143 -16.48 7.08 0.59
N GLY A 144 -16.25 6.54 1.80
CA GLY A 144 -16.46 5.12 2.10
C GLY A 144 -15.39 4.17 1.53
N GLY A 145 -14.36 4.68 0.86
CA GLY A 145 -13.23 3.89 0.36
C GLY A 145 -12.36 3.32 1.49
N LEU A 146 -11.75 2.17 1.22
CA LEU A 146 -11.00 1.37 2.17
C LEU A 146 -9.49 1.58 2.01
N TYR A 147 -8.83 1.99 3.08
CA TYR A 147 -7.36 1.99 3.20
C TYR A 147 -6.90 0.80 4.02
N LEU A 148 -5.97 0.03 3.47
CA LEU A 148 -5.33 -1.12 4.10
C LEU A 148 -3.82 -0.89 4.15
N GLN A 149 -3.25 -1.07 5.35
CA GLN A 149 -1.81 -0.96 5.60
C GLN A 149 -1.35 -2.12 6.44
N TYR A 150 -0.22 -2.75 6.14
CA TYR A 150 0.42 -3.61 7.12
C TYR A 150 1.70 -3.00 7.68
N GLN A 151 2.01 -3.33 8.93
CA GLN A 151 3.23 -2.92 9.61
C GLN A 151 3.73 -4.08 10.49
N TYR A 152 5.04 -4.19 10.65
CA TYR A 152 5.65 -5.18 11.56
C TYR A 152 5.53 -4.76 13.04
N PHE A 153 5.32 -3.47 13.30
CA PHE A 153 5.12 -2.91 14.63
C PHE A 153 3.84 -2.10 14.66
N MET A 154 3.25 -1.92 15.84
CA MET A 154 2.10 -1.01 16.01
C MET A 154 2.51 0.47 15.94
N SER A 155 3.30 0.82 14.92
CA SER A 155 3.72 2.18 14.65
C SER A 155 2.72 2.90 13.75
N ASN A 156 2.72 4.22 13.78
CA ASN A 156 1.95 5.10 12.89
C ASN A 156 0.42 4.96 12.94
N LYS A 157 -0.12 4.12 13.83
CA LYS A 157 -1.58 4.01 14.03
C LYS A 157 -2.18 5.37 14.37
N GLY A 158 -1.59 6.08 15.35
CA GLY A 158 -2.05 7.40 15.77
C GLY A 158 -1.95 8.46 14.67
N ASP A 159 -0.92 8.41 13.81
CA ASP A 159 -0.80 9.33 12.67
C ASP A 159 -1.91 9.10 11.64
N ILE A 160 -2.21 7.84 11.34
CA ILE A 160 -3.30 7.48 10.44
C ILE A 160 -4.64 7.96 11.01
N GLU A 161 -4.95 7.64 12.28
CA GLU A 161 -6.18 8.06 12.96
C GLU A 161 -6.32 9.57 13.00
N ARG A 162 -5.27 10.31 13.33
CA ARG A 162 -5.25 11.77 13.37
C ARG A 162 -5.56 12.36 11.98
N ILE A 163 -4.97 11.84 10.92
CA ILE A 163 -5.16 12.37 9.56
C ILE A 163 -6.54 11.99 9.02
N PHE A 164 -7.00 10.78 9.26
CA PHE A 164 -8.35 10.37 8.86
C PHE A 164 -9.43 11.04 9.71
N GLY A 165 -9.10 11.51 10.91
CA GLY A 165 -10.00 12.21 11.83
C GLY A 165 -10.95 11.29 12.59
N LYS A 166 -10.60 10.00 12.70
CA LYS A 166 -11.38 8.99 13.43
C LYS A 166 -10.51 7.81 13.84
N ALA A 167 -11.01 6.98 14.76
CA ALA A 167 -10.36 5.75 15.18
C ALA A 167 -10.27 4.73 14.04
N MET A 168 -9.24 3.86 14.11
CA MET A 168 -9.07 2.74 13.18
C MET A 168 -10.30 1.83 13.19
N ASN A 169 -10.76 1.43 12.01
CA ASN A 169 -11.91 0.53 11.90
C ASN A 169 -11.58 -0.87 12.38
N ASP A 170 -10.39 -1.36 12.06
CA ASP A 170 -9.91 -2.66 12.53
C ASP A 170 -8.37 -2.71 12.57
N VAL A 171 -7.85 -3.49 13.51
CA VAL A 171 -6.43 -3.84 13.63
C VAL A 171 -6.33 -5.35 13.85
N SER A 172 -5.89 -6.07 12.82
CA SER A 172 -5.70 -7.51 12.90
C SER A 172 -4.23 -7.86 13.14
N PHE A 173 -3.97 -8.78 14.08
CA PHE A 173 -2.62 -9.31 14.32
C PHE A 173 -2.41 -10.60 13.54
N VAL A 174 -1.29 -10.68 12.80
CA VAL A 174 -0.92 -11.83 11.96
C VAL A 174 0.38 -12.44 12.49
N PRO A 175 0.31 -13.41 13.43
CA PRO A 175 1.49 -14.02 14.04
C PRO A 175 2.24 -14.95 13.08
N LEU A 176 1.54 -15.56 12.11
CA LEU A 176 2.11 -16.53 11.16
C LEU A 176 2.71 -15.84 9.91
N ASN A 177 3.32 -14.70 10.09
CA ASN A 177 4.22 -14.09 9.12
C ASN A 177 5.66 -14.29 9.60
N ILE A 178 6.67 -14.20 8.73
CA ILE A 178 8.09 -14.41 9.12
C ILE A 178 8.45 -13.50 10.29
N LEU A 179 8.04 -12.23 10.22
CA LEU A 179 7.96 -11.33 11.37
C LEU A 179 6.48 -11.06 11.63
N PRO A 180 5.98 -11.23 12.86
CA PRO A 180 4.59 -10.93 13.18
C PRO A 180 4.20 -9.53 12.70
N ALA A 181 3.02 -9.40 12.08
CA ALA A 181 2.58 -8.17 11.46
C ALA A 181 1.20 -7.75 11.96
N PHE A 182 0.91 -6.46 11.85
CA PHE A 182 -0.39 -5.86 12.10
C PHE A 182 -0.98 -5.37 10.79
N VAL A 183 -2.24 -5.66 10.54
CA VAL A 183 -2.99 -5.16 9.39
C VAL A 183 -3.97 -4.11 9.90
N TYR A 184 -3.82 -2.89 9.42
CA TYR A 184 -4.69 -1.76 9.72
C TYR A 184 -5.74 -1.62 8.62
N SER A 185 -6.97 -1.34 9.04
CA SER A 185 -8.10 -1.08 8.16
C SER A 185 -8.77 0.23 8.54
N MET A 186 -8.85 1.15 7.58
CA MET A 186 -9.44 2.47 7.76
C MET A 186 -10.38 2.78 6.58
N ILE A 187 -11.61 3.15 6.87
CA ILE A 187 -12.60 3.62 5.87
C ILE A 187 -12.53 5.17 5.84
N LYS A 188 -12.55 5.79 4.66
CA LYS A 188 -12.63 7.25 4.53
C LYS A 188 -14.01 7.80 4.90
#